data_41c3678b3125a40f08b43994b507bb46
#
_entry.id   41c3678b3125a40f08b43994b507bb46
#
_cell.length_a   1.000
_cell.length_b   1.000
_cell.length_c   1.000
_cell.angle_alpha   90.00
_cell.angle_beta   90.00
_cell.angle_gamma   90.00
#
_symmetry.space_group_name_H-M   'P 1'
#
loop_
_entity.id
_entity.type
_entity.pdbx_description
1 polymer ?
#
loop_
_entity_poly.entity_id
_entity_poly.type
_entity_poly.pdbx_seq_one_letter_code
_entity_poly.pdbx_strand_id
1 'polypeptide(L)'
;MNIRAIRIFAAAALFAPLLAFGQKNSCIECHSQLDDELKAPAASFAADIHAEYGLSCNDCHGGNPDKDDVDLAKDKSFKGSPKRSQIPQFCGGCHSDAVAMRAYNPSLRTDQLSLYGTSRHGQILKSGDTKAAVCTDCHGVHGIQSAKFPKSPTFPWNIPQTCGRCHADKAFMEGYRIPTDQLDDYKASVHAKALFDKKDLSAPVCNDCHGNHGAYPPSVLSVASVCRQCHPSTGELFTKSPHKKAFDELGAGECEACHGNHKILAPSTAMIGTDDRAVCMQCHEKGSRGFDAAAEIRRDLDGFESGFQAAEGLLVRAKQKGVEVSDVEYKLLDVNTVLVTAKNLTHGLDTAEIAKTVAEGEAALAGVRTAGEKALDEARFRRQGLAVTTVLLAVFAVALALKIRRMARTRREREGHGGSQA
;
A
#
# COMPACT_ATOMS: atom_id res chain seq x y z
N MET A 1 6.63 -29.36 65.28
CA MET A 1 5.69 -30.47 65.34
C MET A 1 5.01 -30.57 63.98
N ASN A 2 5.21 -31.68 63.31
CA ASN A 2 4.60 -32.18 62.07
C ASN A 2 4.68 -31.32 60.80
N ILE A 3 5.76 -31.53 60.08
CA ILE A 3 5.99 -31.20 58.72
C ILE A 3 5.40 -32.33 57.83
N ARG A 4 4.30 -32.05 57.09
CA ARG A 4 3.77 -32.98 56.10
C ARG A 4 4.52 -32.81 54.78
N ALA A 5 5.27 -33.84 54.41
CA ALA A 5 5.94 -33.95 53.12
C ALA A 5 4.91 -34.07 51.97
N ILE A 6 4.93 -33.12 51.07
CA ILE A 6 4.18 -33.18 49.78
C ILE A 6 5.08 -33.93 48.80
N ARG A 7 4.66 -35.14 48.40
CA ARG A 7 5.27 -35.91 47.30
C ARG A 7 4.79 -35.34 45.98
N ILE A 8 5.70 -34.69 45.25
CA ILE A 8 5.47 -34.27 43.86
C ILE A 8 5.67 -35.51 42.98
N PHE A 9 4.61 -36.03 42.42
CA PHE A 9 4.66 -37.02 41.32
C PHE A 9 5.02 -36.27 40.04
N ALA A 10 6.24 -36.41 39.57
CA ALA A 10 6.64 -36.00 38.24
C ALA A 10 6.11 -37.03 37.23
N ALA A 11 5.00 -36.69 36.54
CA ALA A 11 4.55 -37.42 35.37
C ALA A 11 5.45 -37.02 34.19
N ALA A 12 6.42 -37.84 33.85
CA ALA A 12 7.16 -37.74 32.60
C ALA A 12 6.23 -38.15 31.47
N ALA A 13 5.63 -37.13 30.79
CA ALA A 13 4.94 -37.34 29.54
C ALA A 13 6.00 -37.70 28.47
N LEU A 14 6.04 -38.95 28.06
CA LEU A 14 6.77 -39.42 26.91
C LEU A 14 6.16 -38.78 25.68
N PHE A 15 6.75 -37.67 25.20
CA PHE A 15 6.55 -37.17 23.86
C PHE A 15 7.26 -38.13 22.88
N ALA A 16 6.55 -39.17 22.44
CA ALA A 16 6.98 -39.91 21.27
C ALA A 16 6.82 -38.97 20.06
N PRO A 17 7.85 -38.70 19.25
CA PRO A 17 7.66 -38.02 18.00
C PRO A 17 6.71 -38.91 17.18
N LEU A 18 5.52 -38.43 16.83
CA LEU A 18 4.73 -38.97 15.75
C LEU A 18 5.60 -38.82 14.50
N LEU A 19 6.30 -39.88 14.15
CA LEU A 19 6.84 -40.05 12.82
C LEU A 19 5.62 -40.03 11.91
N ALA A 20 5.35 -38.88 11.27
CA ALA A 20 4.46 -38.82 10.14
C ALA A 20 5.08 -39.73 9.08
N PHE A 21 4.64 -40.98 9.02
CA PHE A 21 4.88 -41.85 7.88
C PHE A 21 4.25 -41.12 6.70
N GLY A 22 5.05 -40.46 5.89
CA GLY A 22 4.62 -39.94 4.61
C GLY A 22 4.00 -41.11 3.85
N GLN A 23 2.71 -41.04 3.53
CA GLN A 23 2.08 -42.09 2.73
C GLN A 23 2.91 -42.25 1.46
N LYS A 24 3.32 -43.50 1.19
CA LYS A 24 4.01 -43.85 -0.05
C LYS A 24 3.14 -43.36 -1.21
N ASN A 25 3.72 -42.59 -2.12
CA ASN A 25 3.03 -42.10 -3.29
C ASN A 25 3.83 -42.45 -4.55
N SER A 26 3.42 -43.53 -5.21
CA SER A 26 4.12 -44.00 -6.40
C SER A 26 4.17 -42.98 -7.53
N CYS A 27 3.19 -42.05 -7.60
CA CYS A 27 3.19 -40.99 -8.58
C CYS A 27 4.42 -40.06 -8.37
N ILE A 28 4.68 -39.64 -7.13
CA ILE A 28 5.84 -38.79 -6.79
C ILE A 28 7.14 -39.56 -7.00
N GLU A 29 7.21 -40.79 -6.52
CA GLU A 29 8.41 -41.63 -6.64
C GLU A 29 8.81 -41.83 -8.11
N CYS A 30 7.85 -42.20 -8.97
CA CYS A 30 8.08 -42.42 -10.40
C CYS A 30 8.43 -41.09 -11.11
N HIS A 31 7.58 -40.06 -10.95
CA HIS A 31 7.76 -38.78 -11.65
C HIS A 31 9.05 -38.07 -11.23
N SER A 32 9.54 -38.24 -10.00
CA SER A 32 10.82 -37.68 -9.55
C SER A 32 12.05 -38.25 -10.28
N GLN A 33 11.90 -39.39 -10.93
CA GLN A 33 12.99 -40.07 -11.67
C GLN A 33 12.90 -39.81 -13.17
N LEU A 34 11.87 -39.12 -13.66
CA LEU A 34 11.69 -38.82 -15.09
C LEU A 34 12.40 -37.52 -15.49
N ASP A 35 12.36 -37.20 -16.78
CA ASP A 35 12.94 -36.00 -17.33
C ASP A 35 12.12 -34.73 -17.01
N ASP A 36 12.70 -33.56 -17.23
CA ASP A 36 12.33 -32.24 -16.70
C ASP A 36 10.82 -31.92 -16.70
N GLU A 37 10.12 -32.10 -17.80
CA GLU A 37 8.69 -31.75 -17.90
C GLU A 37 7.79 -32.62 -17.02
N LEU A 38 8.14 -33.89 -16.85
CA LEU A 38 7.38 -34.84 -16.04
C LEU A 38 7.82 -34.85 -14.57
N LYS A 39 9.05 -34.41 -14.30
CA LYS A 39 9.63 -34.28 -12.96
C LYS A 39 9.16 -33.01 -12.25
N ALA A 40 9.05 -31.88 -12.97
CA ALA A 40 8.74 -30.59 -12.40
C ALA A 40 7.47 -30.56 -11.52
N PRO A 41 6.33 -31.22 -11.89
CA PRO A 41 5.16 -31.34 -11.03
C PRO A 41 5.46 -31.97 -9.67
N ALA A 42 6.18 -33.08 -9.64
CA ALA A 42 6.51 -33.80 -8.41
C ALA A 42 7.42 -32.94 -7.49
N ALA A 43 8.41 -32.26 -8.08
CA ALA A 43 9.33 -31.38 -7.36
C ALA A 43 8.62 -30.15 -6.76
N SER A 44 7.64 -29.59 -7.46
CA SER A 44 6.92 -28.39 -7.04
C SER A 44 5.82 -28.65 -6.01
N PHE A 45 5.24 -29.87 -6.04
CA PHE A 45 4.07 -30.20 -5.24
C PHE A 45 4.32 -30.16 -3.72
N ALA A 46 5.54 -30.40 -3.27
CA ALA A 46 5.88 -30.33 -1.86
C ALA A 46 5.67 -28.92 -1.25
N ALA A 47 5.70 -27.87 -2.08
CA ALA A 47 5.43 -26.48 -1.67
C ALA A 47 4.00 -26.02 -2.02
N ASP A 48 3.13 -26.94 -2.46
CA ASP A 48 1.77 -26.64 -2.86
C ASP A 48 0.84 -26.59 -1.64
N ILE A 49 -0.05 -25.61 -1.63
CA ILE A 49 -1.05 -25.46 -0.55
C ILE A 49 -1.93 -26.71 -0.42
N HIS A 50 -2.20 -27.41 -1.51
CA HIS A 50 -3.00 -28.64 -1.47
C HIS A 50 -2.26 -29.76 -0.71
N ALA A 51 -0.93 -29.84 -0.85
CA ALA A 51 -0.12 -30.79 -0.07
C ALA A 51 -0.15 -30.47 1.44
N GLU A 52 -0.17 -29.18 1.81
CA GLU A 52 -0.31 -28.77 3.22
C GLU A 52 -1.64 -29.25 3.84
N TYR A 53 -2.69 -29.37 3.02
CA TYR A 53 -4.00 -29.87 3.44
C TYR A 53 -4.16 -31.39 3.24
N GLY A 54 -3.09 -32.12 2.94
CA GLY A 54 -3.07 -33.57 2.84
C GLY A 54 -3.60 -34.12 1.51
N LEU A 55 -3.80 -33.26 0.50
CA LEU A 55 -4.16 -33.69 -0.84
C LEU A 55 -2.91 -34.18 -1.60
N SER A 56 -3.13 -35.04 -2.59
CA SER A 56 -2.08 -35.67 -3.38
C SER A 56 -2.40 -35.64 -4.88
N CYS A 57 -1.51 -36.17 -5.70
CA CYS A 57 -1.64 -36.19 -7.16
C CYS A 57 -2.97 -36.83 -7.63
N ASN A 58 -3.33 -37.94 -7.02
CA ASN A 58 -4.53 -38.70 -7.35
C ASN A 58 -5.84 -37.98 -7.01
N ASP A 59 -5.85 -37.05 -6.03
CA ASP A 59 -7.05 -36.29 -5.67
C ASP A 59 -7.49 -35.37 -6.83
N CYS A 60 -6.53 -34.89 -7.60
CA CYS A 60 -6.76 -34.08 -8.79
C CYS A 60 -6.82 -34.97 -10.05
N HIS A 61 -5.82 -35.81 -10.27
CA HIS A 61 -5.62 -36.54 -11.51
C HIS A 61 -6.25 -37.92 -11.55
N GLY A 62 -6.76 -38.44 -10.44
CA GLY A 62 -7.22 -39.80 -10.32
C GLY A 62 -6.06 -40.82 -10.34
N GLY A 63 -6.36 -42.08 -10.58
CA GLY A 63 -5.40 -43.17 -10.52
C GLY A 63 -5.18 -43.70 -9.11
N ASN A 64 -4.28 -44.66 -8.98
CA ASN A 64 -4.00 -45.36 -7.72
C ASN A 64 -2.54 -45.11 -7.28
N PRO A 65 -2.30 -44.30 -6.23
CA PRO A 65 -0.95 -43.91 -5.77
C PRO A 65 -0.20 -45.06 -5.04
N ASP A 66 -0.89 -46.18 -4.73
CA ASP A 66 -0.31 -47.33 -4.04
C ASP A 66 0.30 -48.36 -4.98
N LYS A 67 0.20 -48.13 -6.30
CA LYS A 67 0.66 -49.06 -7.32
C LYS A 67 1.95 -48.54 -7.98
N ASP A 68 2.98 -49.39 -8.03
CA ASP A 68 4.26 -49.06 -8.66
C ASP A 68 4.24 -49.33 -10.17
N ASP A 69 3.35 -50.24 -10.64
CA ASP A 69 3.17 -50.50 -12.07
C ASP A 69 2.36 -49.36 -12.71
N VAL A 70 2.82 -48.84 -13.85
CA VAL A 70 2.24 -47.69 -14.53
C VAL A 70 0.82 -47.92 -14.99
N ASP A 71 0.47 -49.11 -15.46
CA ASP A 71 -0.88 -49.41 -15.96
C ASP A 71 -1.87 -49.59 -14.82
N LEU A 72 -1.42 -50.05 -13.66
CA LEU A 72 -2.19 -50.13 -12.43
C LEU A 72 -2.31 -48.80 -11.70
N ALA A 73 -1.25 -47.97 -11.73
CA ALA A 73 -1.25 -46.62 -11.15
C ALA A 73 -2.10 -45.65 -11.96
N LYS A 74 -2.06 -45.73 -13.28
CA LYS A 74 -2.87 -44.96 -14.23
C LYS A 74 -4.04 -45.73 -14.75
N ASP A 75 -4.80 -46.32 -13.86
CA ASP A 75 -6.01 -47.12 -14.18
C ASP A 75 -7.10 -46.24 -14.85
N LYS A 76 -8.25 -46.82 -15.10
CA LYS A 76 -9.41 -46.13 -15.75
C LYS A 76 -9.91 -44.88 -15.02
N SER A 77 -9.52 -44.68 -13.78
CA SER A 77 -9.87 -43.48 -12.99
C SER A 77 -8.91 -42.32 -13.25
N PHE A 78 -7.76 -42.59 -13.88
CA PHE A 78 -6.76 -41.55 -14.19
C PHE A 78 -7.27 -40.59 -15.27
N LYS A 79 -7.39 -39.32 -14.93
CA LYS A 79 -7.95 -38.26 -15.78
C LYS A 79 -6.90 -37.63 -16.71
N GLY A 80 -5.61 -37.84 -16.41
CA GLY A 80 -4.53 -37.19 -17.14
C GLY A 80 -4.46 -35.68 -16.90
N SER A 81 -3.75 -34.98 -17.80
CA SER A 81 -3.67 -33.52 -17.79
C SER A 81 -4.89 -32.93 -18.48
N PRO A 82 -5.65 -32.04 -17.84
CA PRO A 82 -6.82 -31.41 -18.45
C PRO A 82 -6.43 -30.51 -19.63
N LYS A 83 -7.24 -30.51 -20.68
CA LYS A 83 -7.12 -29.50 -21.74
C LYS A 83 -7.38 -28.11 -21.14
N ARG A 84 -6.78 -27.07 -21.72
CA ARG A 84 -6.92 -25.70 -21.23
C ARG A 84 -8.37 -25.27 -20.98
N SER A 85 -9.28 -25.60 -21.90
CA SER A 85 -10.71 -25.32 -21.75
C SER A 85 -11.40 -26.07 -20.60
N GLN A 86 -10.77 -27.12 -20.08
CA GLN A 86 -11.32 -27.96 -19.00
C GLN A 86 -10.81 -27.53 -17.62
N ILE A 87 -9.73 -26.72 -17.56
CA ILE A 87 -9.09 -26.30 -16.30
C ILE A 87 -10.09 -25.64 -15.33
N PRO A 88 -10.99 -24.72 -15.75
CA PRO A 88 -11.93 -24.13 -14.81
C PRO A 88 -12.83 -25.17 -14.11
N GLN A 89 -13.35 -26.14 -14.84
CA GLN A 89 -14.18 -27.20 -14.28
C GLN A 89 -13.35 -28.18 -13.45
N PHE A 90 -12.12 -28.44 -13.85
CA PHE A 90 -11.20 -29.32 -13.13
C PHE A 90 -10.92 -28.80 -11.71
N CYS A 91 -10.54 -27.53 -11.58
CA CYS A 91 -10.35 -26.86 -10.29
C CYS A 91 -11.69 -26.64 -9.56
N GLY A 92 -12.72 -26.25 -10.31
CA GLY A 92 -14.07 -26.00 -9.80
C GLY A 92 -14.74 -27.22 -9.20
N GLY A 93 -14.32 -28.44 -9.57
CA GLY A 93 -14.85 -29.67 -9.00
C GLY A 93 -14.80 -29.71 -7.48
N CYS A 94 -13.75 -29.14 -6.87
CA CYS A 94 -13.65 -28.94 -5.43
C CYS A 94 -13.96 -27.50 -5.03
N HIS A 95 -13.38 -26.51 -5.72
CA HIS A 95 -13.50 -25.09 -5.33
C HIS A 95 -14.92 -24.50 -5.49
N SER A 96 -15.84 -25.20 -6.15
CA SER A 96 -17.26 -24.82 -6.17
C SER A 96 -18.14 -25.69 -5.26
N ASP A 97 -17.57 -26.72 -4.62
CA ASP A 97 -18.28 -27.58 -3.69
C ASP A 97 -18.10 -27.06 -2.25
N ALA A 98 -19.17 -26.48 -1.71
CA ALA A 98 -19.16 -25.94 -0.35
C ALA A 98 -19.00 -27.04 0.72
N VAL A 99 -19.41 -28.26 0.44
CA VAL A 99 -19.29 -29.40 1.39
C VAL A 99 -17.84 -29.86 1.44
N ALA A 100 -17.22 -30.07 0.28
CA ALA A 100 -15.81 -30.44 0.18
C ALA A 100 -14.91 -29.34 0.79
N MET A 101 -15.12 -28.06 0.42
CA MET A 101 -14.28 -26.96 0.89
C MET A 101 -14.37 -26.70 2.38
N ARG A 102 -15.52 -26.97 3.03
CA ARG A 102 -15.65 -26.84 4.49
C ARG A 102 -14.73 -27.79 5.26
N ALA A 103 -14.40 -28.95 4.70
CA ALA A 103 -13.48 -29.90 5.32
C ALA A 103 -12.03 -29.38 5.36
N TYR A 104 -11.66 -28.53 4.39
CA TYR A 104 -10.30 -28.00 4.26
C TYR A 104 -10.19 -26.56 4.76
N ASN A 105 -11.05 -25.66 4.26
CA ASN A 105 -11.03 -24.25 4.64
C ASN A 105 -12.45 -23.66 4.58
N PRO A 106 -13.18 -23.61 5.70
CA PRO A 106 -14.57 -23.14 5.75
C PRO A 106 -14.72 -21.65 5.43
N SER A 107 -13.65 -20.87 5.46
CA SER A 107 -13.66 -19.44 5.13
C SER A 107 -13.45 -19.16 3.64
N LEU A 108 -13.08 -20.18 2.86
CA LEU A 108 -12.89 -20.00 1.42
C LEU A 108 -14.23 -19.93 0.72
N ARG A 109 -14.41 -18.91 -0.11
CA ARG A 109 -15.60 -18.78 -0.96
C ARG A 109 -15.62 -19.91 -1.98
N THR A 110 -16.80 -20.30 -2.43
CA THR A 110 -17.01 -21.38 -3.40
C THR A 110 -17.72 -20.90 -4.68
N ASP A 111 -17.66 -19.60 -4.93
CA ASP A 111 -18.26 -18.96 -6.11
C ASP A 111 -17.26 -18.67 -7.24
N GLN A 112 -15.99 -19.07 -7.10
CA GLN A 112 -14.93 -18.74 -8.04
C GLN A 112 -15.24 -19.20 -9.48
N LEU A 113 -15.75 -20.43 -9.64
CA LEU A 113 -16.09 -20.95 -10.95
C LEU A 113 -17.26 -20.20 -11.60
N SER A 114 -18.28 -19.88 -10.81
CA SER A 114 -19.44 -19.13 -11.31
C SER A 114 -19.04 -17.70 -11.70
N LEU A 115 -18.24 -17.03 -10.87
CA LEU A 115 -17.68 -15.72 -11.19
C LEU A 115 -16.77 -15.77 -12.42
N TYR A 116 -15.90 -16.78 -12.53
CA TYR A 116 -15.07 -16.95 -13.71
C TYR A 116 -15.93 -17.08 -14.99
N GLY A 117 -17.04 -17.82 -14.93
CA GLY A 117 -17.97 -17.96 -16.05
C GLY A 117 -18.57 -16.62 -16.51
N THR A 118 -18.72 -15.66 -15.62
CA THR A 118 -19.22 -14.30 -15.94
C THR A 118 -18.09 -13.34 -16.33
N SER A 119 -16.83 -13.68 -16.05
CA SER A 119 -15.68 -12.84 -16.40
C SER A 119 -15.46 -12.74 -17.90
N ARG A 120 -14.74 -11.70 -18.32
CA ARG A 120 -14.35 -11.58 -19.73
C ARG A 120 -13.47 -12.74 -20.18
N HIS A 121 -12.56 -13.22 -19.34
CA HIS A 121 -11.73 -14.41 -19.63
C HIS A 121 -12.57 -15.67 -19.82
N GLY A 122 -13.52 -15.93 -18.93
CA GLY A 122 -14.43 -17.08 -19.05
C GLY A 122 -15.31 -17.03 -20.28
N GLN A 123 -15.81 -15.84 -20.65
CA GLN A 123 -16.61 -15.65 -21.86
C GLN A 123 -15.82 -15.93 -23.14
N ILE A 124 -14.57 -15.42 -23.20
CA ILE A 124 -13.66 -15.63 -24.32
C ILE A 124 -13.28 -17.11 -24.43
N LEU A 125 -12.94 -17.77 -23.31
CA LEU A 125 -12.67 -19.21 -23.29
C LEU A 125 -13.86 -20.03 -23.80
N LYS A 126 -15.06 -19.68 -23.35
CA LYS A 126 -16.31 -20.34 -23.79
C LYS A 126 -16.58 -20.16 -25.30
N SER A 127 -16.14 -19.06 -25.89
CA SER A 127 -16.21 -18.84 -27.34
C SER A 127 -15.17 -19.63 -28.15
N GLY A 128 -14.31 -20.41 -27.49
CA GLY A 128 -13.31 -21.29 -28.11
C GLY A 128 -11.91 -20.71 -28.18
N ASP A 129 -11.68 -19.49 -27.70
CA ASP A 129 -10.34 -18.88 -27.68
C ASP A 129 -9.57 -19.34 -26.43
N THR A 130 -8.63 -20.25 -26.67
CA THR A 130 -7.80 -20.85 -25.63
C THR A 130 -6.64 -19.94 -25.16
N LYS A 131 -6.44 -18.76 -25.72
CA LYS A 131 -5.50 -17.76 -25.19
C LYS A 131 -6.04 -17.08 -23.93
N ALA A 132 -7.36 -17.10 -23.70
CA ALA A 132 -7.96 -16.53 -22.49
C ALA A 132 -7.36 -17.12 -21.22
N ALA A 133 -7.14 -16.28 -20.21
CA ALA A 133 -6.60 -16.74 -18.94
C ALA A 133 -7.53 -17.74 -18.25
N VAL A 134 -6.95 -18.78 -17.67
CA VAL A 134 -7.62 -19.80 -16.84
C VAL A 134 -7.01 -19.81 -15.42
N CYS A 135 -7.53 -20.64 -14.54
CA CYS A 135 -7.12 -20.65 -13.13
C CYS A 135 -5.59 -20.71 -12.94
N THR A 136 -4.93 -21.57 -13.72
CA THR A 136 -3.49 -21.81 -13.62
C THR A 136 -2.62 -20.65 -14.09
N ASP A 137 -3.15 -19.75 -14.90
CA ASP A 137 -2.37 -18.56 -15.35
C ASP A 137 -2.15 -17.55 -14.24
N CYS A 138 -3.06 -17.52 -13.27
CA CYS A 138 -2.96 -16.63 -12.12
C CYS A 138 -2.38 -17.34 -10.89
N HIS A 139 -2.78 -18.59 -10.64
CA HIS A 139 -2.44 -19.32 -9.41
C HIS A 139 -1.22 -20.25 -9.55
N GLY A 140 -0.79 -20.54 -10.78
CA GLY A 140 0.16 -21.62 -11.06
C GLY A 140 -0.56 -22.95 -11.19
N VAL A 141 0.19 -24.03 -11.41
CA VAL A 141 -0.35 -25.37 -11.68
C VAL A 141 0.07 -26.40 -10.64
N HIS A 142 1.33 -26.45 -10.31
CA HIS A 142 1.90 -27.24 -9.21
C HIS A 142 2.78 -26.31 -8.39
N GLY A 143 2.76 -26.44 -7.06
CA GLY A 143 3.36 -25.47 -6.17
C GLY A 143 2.47 -24.23 -5.98
N ILE A 144 1.15 -24.40 -6.06
CA ILE A 144 0.16 -23.34 -5.82
C ILE A 144 0.27 -22.87 -4.37
N GLN A 145 0.38 -21.56 -4.18
CA GLN A 145 0.54 -20.95 -2.87
C GLN A 145 -0.69 -20.11 -2.51
N SER A 146 -0.96 -20.03 -1.21
CA SER A 146 -1.99 -19.13 -0.69
C SER A 146 -1.77 -17.70 -1.17
N ALA A 147 -2.85 -17.01 -1.52
CA ALA A 147 -2.80 -15.58 -1.87
C ALA A 147 -2.26 -14.68 -0.74
N LYS A 148 -2.18 -15.20 0.50
CA LYS A 148 -1.57 -14.52 1.65
C LYS A 148 -0.05 -14.70 1.72
N PHE A 149 0.52 -15.56 0.91
CA PHE A 149 1.95 -15.84 0.90
C PHE A 149 2.69 -14.89 -0.07
N PRO A 150 3.74 -14.18 0.37
CA PRO A 150 4.37 -13.14 -0.45
C PRO A 150 4.94 -13.59 -1.80
N LYS A 151 5.26 -14.89 -1.96
CA LYS A 151 5.73 -15.47 -3.21
C LYS A 151 4.60 -15.92 -4.16
N SER A 152 3.35 -15.95 -3.68
CA SER A 152 2.21 -16.29 -4.52
C SER A 152 2.05 -15.27 -5.66
N PRO A 153 1.81 -15.71 -6.91
CA PRO A 153 1.50 -14.79 -8.00
C PRO A 153 0.27 -13.92 -7.75
N THR A 154 -0.61 -14.36 -6.84
CA THR A 154 -1.85 -13.66 -6.44
C THR A 154 -1.72 -12.88 -5.13
N PHE A 155 -0.51 -12.75 -4.58
CA PHE A 155 -0.26 -11.82 -3.47
C PHE A 155 -0.33 -10.37 -3.98
N PRO A 156 -0.84 -9.39 -3.20
CA PRO A 156 -1.13 -8.04 -3.69
C PRO A 156 -0.01 -7.41 -4.53
N TRP A 157 1.23 -7.36 -4.08
CA TRP A 157 2.29 -6.72 -4.88
C TRP A 157 2.76 -7.53 -6.10
N ASN A 158 2.33 -8.79 -6.28
CA ASN A 158 2.62 -9.59 -7.47
C ASN A 158 1.51 -9.50 -8.52
N ILE A 159 0.29 -9.11 -8.13
CA ILE A 159 -0.86 -9.03 -9.04
C ILE A 159 -0.61 -8.15 -10.26
N PRO A 160 -0.02 -6.93 -10.15
CA PRO A 160 0.25 -6.12 -11.33
C PRO A 160 1.11 -6.85 -12.37
N GLN A 161 2.14 -7.57 -11.91
CA GLN A 161 2.99 -8.36 -12.81
C GLN A 161 2.26 -9.60 -13.33
N THR A 162 1.43 -10.25 -12.52
CA THR A 162 0.63 -11.43 -12.94
C THR A 162 -0.32 -11.07 -14.07
N CYS A 163 -1.04 -9.97 -13.96
CA CYS A 163 -1.91 -9.47 -15.04
C CYS A 163 -1.08 -8.97 -16.24
N GLY A 164 0.00 -8.24 -15.95
CA GLY A 164 0.87 -7.63 -16.96
C GLY A 164 1.61 -8.63 -17.86
N ARG A 165 1.80 -9.89 -17.42
CA ARG A 165 2.42 -10.92 -18.28
C ARG A 165 1.72 -11.08 -19.62
N CYS A 166 0.40 -10.88 -19.65
CA CYS A 166 -0.39 -10.91 -20.88
C CYS A 166 -0.78 -9.49 -21.31
N HIS A 167 -1.34 -8.68 -20.39
CA HIS A 167 -1.90 -7.37 -20.71
C HIS A 167 -0.87 -6.31 -21.11
N ALA A 168 0.43 -6.49 -20.80
CA ALA A 168 1.49 -5.62 -21.28
C ALA A 168 2.26 -6.22 -22.48
N ASP A 169 1.92 -7.42 -22.93
CA ASP A 169 2.53 -8.06 -24.09
C ASP A 169 1.75 -7.73 -25.38
N LYS A 170 2.33 -6.87 -26.20
CA LYS A 170 1.72 -6.42 -27.46
C LYS A 170 1.43 -7.55 -28.44
N ALA A 171 2.36 -8.52 -28.55
CA ALA A 171 2.20 -9.65 -29.47
C ALA A 171 1.11 -10.61 -28.96
N PHE A 172 1.05 -10.85 -27.65
CA PHE A 172 0.00 -11.68 -27.05
C PHE A 172 -1.38 -11.03 -27.19
N MET A 173 -1.47 -9.71 -26.99
CA MET A 173 -2.73 -8.96 -27.04
C MET A 173 -3.16 -8.56 -28.44
N GLU A 174 -2.36 -8.88 -29.47
CA GLU A 174 -2.73 -8.61 -30.85
C GLU A 174 -4.08 -9.23 -31.20
N GLY A 175 -4.98 -8.45 -31.81
CA GLY A 175 -6.34 -8.86 -32.18
C GLY A 175 -7.42 -8.61 -31.11
N TYR A 176 -7.06 -8.37 -29.83
CA TYR A 176 -8.06 -8.12 -28.77
C TYR A 176 -8.50 -6.65 -28.66
N ARG A 177 -7.83 -5.73 -29.35
CA ARG A 177 -8.09 -4.27 -29.31
C ARG A 177 -8.05 -3.69 -27.89
N ILE A 178 -7.18 -4.21 -27.05
CA ILE A 178 -6.94 -3.74 -25.69
C ILE A 178 -5.57 -3.03 -25.68
N PRO A 179 -5.47 -1.79 -25.16
CA PRO A 179 -4.18 -1.14 -24.97
C PRO A 179 -3.25 -2.00 -24.11
N THR A 180 -1.95 -1.82 -24.23
CA THR A 180 -0.94 -2.63 -23.52
C THR A 180 -0.03 -1.81 -22.63
N ASP A 181 -0.44 -0.60 -22.30
CA ASP A 181 0.24 0.37 -21.45
C ASP A 181 -0.28 0.42 -20.01
N GLN A 182 -1.38 -0.31 -19.70
CA GLN A 182 -2.04 -0.27 -18.40
C GLN A 182 -1.10 -0.59 -17.24
N LEU A 183 -0.16 -1.54 -17.41
CA LEU A 183 0.80 -1.89 -16.36
C LEU A 183 1.77 -0.73 -16.08
N ASP A 184 2.26 -0.07 -17.12
CA ASP A 184 3.20 1.03 -16.97
C ASP A 184 2.49 2.28 -16.44
N ASP A 185 1.27 2.53 -16.87
CA ASP A 185 0.41 3.56 -16.32
C ASP A 185 0.08 3.32 -14.85
N TYR A 186 -0.27 2.08 -14.48
CA TYR A 186 -0.48 1.72 -13.07
C TYR A 186 0.78 1.95 -12.24
N LYS A 187 1.97 1.53 -12.72
CA LYS A 187 3.24 1.76 -12.02
C LYS A 187 3.53 3.24 -11.77
N ALA A 188 3.09 4.12 -12.65
CA ALA A 188 3.22 5.57 -12.48
C ALA A 188 2.19 6.17 -11.52
N SER A 189 1.16 5.42 -11.12
CA SER A 189 0.04 5.89 -10.29
C SER A 189 0.40 6.07 -8.81
N VAL A 190 -0.43 6.82 -8.09
CA VAL A 190 -0.34 6.95 -6.62
C VAL A 190 -0.58 5.63 -5.92
N HIS A 191 -1.43 4.77 -6.48
CA HIS A 191 -1.75 3.47 -5.92
C HIS A 191 -0.53 2.54 -5.95
N ALA A 192 0.18 2.49 -7.07
CA ALA A 192 1.41 1.72 -7.18
C ALA A 192 2.53 2.27 -6.27
N LYS A 193 2.65 3.59 -6.13
CA LYS A 193 3.59 4.21 -5.18
C LYS A 193 3.25 3.85 -3.73
N ALA A 194 1.97 3.84 -3.36
CA ALA A 194 1.56 3.39 -2.04
C ALA A 194 1.94 1.92 -1.82
N LEU A 195 1.64 1.05 -2.80
CA LEU A 195 1.95 -0.37 -2.73
C LEU A 195 3.46 -0.64 -2.65
N PHE A 196 4.23 -0.11 -3.60
CA PHE A 196 5.64 -0.51 -3.77
C PHE A 196 6.60 0.31 -2.91
N ASP A 197 6.40 1.63 -2.80
CA ASP A 197 7.33 2.50 -2.08
C ASP A 197 7.02 2.52 -0.58
N LYS A 198 5.72 2.60 -0.20
CA LYS A 198 5.29 2.64 1.20
C LYS A 198 5.00 1.27 1.79
N LYS A 199 5.02 0.20 0.98
CA LYS A 199 4.65 -1.17 1.39
C LYS A 199 3.22 -1.31 1.92
N ASP A 200 2.33 -0.44 1.47
CA ASP A 200 0.93 -0.42 1.88
C ASP A 200 0.14 -1.47 1.07
N LEU A 201 -0.15 -2.61 1.71
CA LEU A 201 -0.91 -3.70 1.10
C LEU A 201 -2.41 -3.40 0.97
N SER A 202 -2.89 -2.28 1.51
CA SER A 202 -4.26 -1.81 1.31
C SER A 202 -4.42 -0.99 0.03
N ALA A 203 -3.30 -0.61 -0.61
CA ALA A 203 -3.33 0.08 -1.90
C ALA A 203 -3.95 -0.82 -2.98
N PRO A 204 -4.92 -0.32 -3.77
CA PRO A 204 -5.61 -1.14 -4.75
C PRO A 204 -4.68 -1.57 -5.88
N VAL A 205 -4.87 -2.81 -6.32
CA VAL A 205 -4.21 -3.42 -7.47
C VAL A 205 -5.23 -3.78 -8.55
N CYS A 206 -4.81 -4.38 -9.64
CA CYS A 206 -5.67 -4.59 -10.82
C CYS A 206 -7.04 -5.22 -10.49
N ASN A 207 -7.05 -6.28 -9.66
CA ASN A 207 -8.28 -6.99 -9.32
C ASN A 207 -9.21 -6.24 -8.36
N ASP A 208 -8.74 -5.22 -7.66
CA ASP A 208 -9.60 -4.42 -6.77
C ASP A 208 -10.52 -3.50 -7.59
N CYS A 209 -10.08 -3.12 -8.79
CA CYS A 209 -10.89 -2.34 -9.72
C CYS A 209 -11.65 -3.22 -10.73
N HIS A 210 -11.02 -4.29 -11.22
CA HIS A 210 -11.57 -5.14 -12.28
C HIS A 210 -12.27 -6.41 -11.78
N GLY A 211 -12.16 -6.71 -10.49
CA GLY A 211 -12.53 -8.00 -9.92
C GLY A 211 -11.45 -9.06 -10.17
N ASN A 212 -11.50 -10.14 -9.38
CA ASN A 212 -10.58 -11.25 -9.51
C ASN A 212 -11.15 -12.37 -10.40
N HIS A 213 -11.94 -13.29 -9.85
CA HIS A 213 -12.53 -14.38 -10.63
C HIS A 213 -13.59 -13.88 -11.61
N GLY A 214 -14.33 -12.83 -11.28
CA GLY A 214 -15.27 -12.15 -12.17
C GLY A 214 -14.65 -11.00 -12.95
N ALA A 215 -13.36 -11.04 -13.28
CA ALA A 215 -12.65 -9.96 -13.92
C ALA A 215 -13.33 -9.45 -15.20
N TYR A 216 -13.73 -8.18 -15.16
CA TYR A 216 -14.42 -7.50 -16.24
C TYR A 216 -13.97 -6.03 -16.31
N PRO A 217 -13.80 -5.43 -17.48
CA PRO A 217 -13.51 -4.01 -17.55
C PRO A 217 -14.70 -3.20 -17.00
N PRO A 218 -14.49 -2.30 -16.02
CA PRO A 218 -15.55 -1.41 -15.56
C PRO A 218 -16.09 -0.61 -16.74
N SER A 219 -17.40 -0.51 -16.86
CA SER A 219 -18.02 0.39 -17.83
C SER A 219 -17.91 1.83 -17.33
N VAL A 220 -18.05 2.80 -18.23
CA VAL A 220 -18.08 4.24 -17.90
C VAL A 220 -19.10 4.52 -16.77
N LEU A 221 -20.25 3.85 -16.78
CA LEU A 221 -21.28 4.00 -15.77
C LEU A 221 -20.95 3.34 -14.41
N SER A 222 -20.00 2.41 -14.36
CA SER A 222 -19.65 1.65 -13.16
C SER A 222 -18.31 2.06 -12.52
N VAL A 223 -17.45 2.79 -13.23
CA VAL A 223 -16.13 3.21 -12.74
C VAL A 223 -16.22 4.01 -11.44
N ALA A 224 -17.17 4.94 -11.36
CA ALA A 224 -17.40 5.72 -10.14
C ALA A 224 -17.72 4.84 -8.93
N SER A 225 -18.48 3.76 -9.12
CA SER A 225 -18.81 2.80 -8.04
C SER A 225 -17.57 2.08 -7.56
N VAL A 226 -16.62 1.78 -8.43
CA VAL A 226 -15.32 1.18 -8.07
C VAL A 226 -14.50 2.14 -7.20
N CYS A 227 -14.33 3.39 -7.63
CA CYS A 227 -13.57 4.39 -6.87
C CYS A 227 -14.17 4.66 -5.50
N ARG A 228 -15.51 4.72 -5.41
CA ARG A 228 -16.26 5.00 -4.17
C ARG A 228 -16.13 3.90 -3.12
N GLN A 229 -15.71 2.70 -3.46
CA GLN A 229 -15.48 1.64 -2.47
C GLN A 229 -14.39 2.04 -1.44
N CYS A 230 -13.38 2.80 -1.89
CA CYS A 230 -12.31 3.30 -1.04
C CYS A 230 -12.38 4.81 -0.79
N HIS A 231 -13.04 5.58 -1.68
CA HIS A 231 -13.20 7.04 -1.62
C HIS A 231 -14.68 7.47 -1.43
N PRO A 232 -15.40 6.97 -0.41
CA PRO A 232 -16.85 7.21 -0.28
C PRO A 232 -17.20 8.68 -0.06
N SER A 233 -16.45 9.40 0.78
CA SER A 233 -16.71 10.82 1.08
C SER A 233 -16.54 11.72 -0.14
N THR A 234 -15.48 11.49 -0.93
CA THR A 234 -15.23 12.19 -2.19
C THR A 234 -16.34 11.91 -3.21
N GLY A 235 -16.74 10.64 -3.31
CA GLY A 235 -17.84 10.23 -4.18
C GLY A 235 -19.17 10.82 -3.78
N GLU A 236 -19.43 11.00 -2.48
CA GLU A 236 -20.64 11.66 -1.98
C GLU A 236 -20.68 13.15 -2.35
N LEU A 237 -19.56 13.86 -2.18
CA LEU A 237 -19.42 15.26 -2.59
C LEU A 237 -19.69 15.42 -4.09
N PHE A 238 -19.06 14.58 -4.92
CA PHE A 238 -19.29 14.60 -6.38
C PHE A 238 -20.76 14.36 -6.71
N THR A 239 -21.44 13.43 -6.04
CA THR A 239 -22.86 13.14 -6.26
C THR A 239 -23.75 14.34 -6.00
N LYS A 240 -23.39 15.21 -5.06
CA LYS A 240 -24.11 16.45 -4.71
C LYS A 240 -23.72 17.63 -5.60
N SER A 241 -22.63 17.51 -6.39
CA SER A 241 -22.13 18.57 -7.23
C SER A 241 -22.97 18.79 -8.50
N PRO A 242 -22.91 19.97 -9.11
CA PRO A 242 -23.56 20.22 -10.40
C PRO A 242 -23.01 19.35 -11.52
N HIS A 243 -21.77 18.83 -11.40
CA HIS A 243 -21.16 17.94 -12.39
C HIS A 243 -21.85 16.58 -12.47
N LYS A 244 -22.44 16.06 -11.39
CA LYS A 244 -23.09 14.74 -11.43
C LYS A 244 -24.16 14.70 -12.54
N LYS A 245 -25.04 15.68 -12.56
CA LYS A 245 -26.10 15.77 -13.56
C LYS A 245 -25.53 15.95 -14.97
N ALA A 246 -24.57 16.86 -15.12
CA ALA A 246 -23.95 17.12 -16.42
C ALA A 246 -23.23 15.88 -17.00
N PHE A 247 -22.54 15.13 -16.14
CA PHE A 247 -21.82 13.92 -16.55
C PHE A 247 -22.76 12.77 -16.91
N ASP A 248 -23.89 12.64 -16.19
CA ASP A 248 -24.93 11.68 -16.55
C ASP A 248 -25.55 11.98 -17.94
N GLU A 249 -25.82 13.25 -18.21
CA GLU A 249 -26.36 13.69 -19.50
C GLU A 249 -25.37 13.52 -20.66
N LEU A 250 -24.07 13.69 -20.41
CA LEU A 250 -23.01 13.53 -21.39
C LEU A 250 -22.56 12.08 -21.57
N GLY A 251 -22.96 11.18 -20.68
CA GLY A 251 -22.42 9.82 -20.62
C GLY A 251 -20.92 9.78 -20.31
N ALA A 252 -20.40 10.82 -19.62
CA ALA A 252 -19.00 10.94 -19.27
C ALA A 252 -18.69 10.14 -17.99
N GLY A 253 -17.46 9.65 -17.89
CA GLY A 253 -16.98 9.04 -16.66
C GLY A 253 -16.85 10.08 -15.55
N GLU A 254 -17.24 9.71 -14.32
CA GLU A 254 -17.28 10.67 -13.21
C GLU A 254 -15.88 11.00 -12.68
N CYS A 255 -15.19 10.02 -12.11
CA CYS A 255 -13.90 10.23 -11.45
C CYS A 255 -12.76 10.27 -12.48
N GLU A 256 -12.80 9.35 -13.44
CA GLU A 256 -11.74 9.20 -14.43
C GLU A 256 -11.66 10.33 -15.46
N ALA A 257 -12.74 11.10 -15.65
CA ALA A 257 -12.70 12.28 -16.50
C ALA A 257 -11.67 13.33 -16.02
N CYS A 258 -11.45 13.41 -14.71
CA CYS A 258 -10.49 14.34 -14.13
C CYS A 258 -9.19 13.66 -13.70
N HIS A 259 -9.24 12.39 -13.23
CA HIS A 259 -8.11 11.71 -12.63
C HIS A 259 -7.47 10.65 -13.53
N GLY A 260 -8.08 10.31 -14.67
CA GLY A 260 -7.71 9.14 -15.45
C GLY A 260 -8.10 7.84 -14.77
N ASN A 261 -7.65 6.71 -15.33
CA ASN A 261 -8.01 5.38 -14.84
C ASN A 261 -6.80 4.57 -14.34
N HIS A 262 -5.83 4.21 -15.17
CA HIS A 262 -4.64 3.46 -14.74
C HIS A 262 -3.53 4.36 -14.22
N LYS A 263 -3.27 5.49 -14.89
CA LYS A 263 -2.27 6.49 -14.50
C LYS A 263 -2.86 7.55 -13.57
N ILE A 264 -3.37 7.13 -12.43
CA ILE A 264 -3.94 8.05 -11.45
C ILE A 264 -2.79 8.74 -10.72
N LEU A 265 -2.52 10.00 -11.06
CA LEU A 265 -1.44 10.79 -10.44
C LEU A 265 -1.86 11.37 -9.09
N ALA A 266 -0.87 11.75 -8.29
CA ALA A 266 -1.14 12.46 -7.04
C ALA A 266 -1.90 13.76 -7.34
N PRO A 267 -3.06 13.98 -6.71
CA PRO A 267 -3.80 15.22 -6.92
C PRO A 267 -3.00 16.41 -6.38
N SER A 268 -3.05 17.50 -7.09
CA SER A 268 -2.45 18.77 -6.68
C SER A 268 -3.42 19.92 -6.99
N THR A 269 -3.23 21.05 -6.34
CA THR A 269 -4.02 22.26 -6.64
C THR A 269 -3.87 22.69 -8.10
N ALA A 270 -2.77 22.30 -8.77
CA ALA A 270 -2.56 22.53 -10.19
C ALA A 270 -3.58 21.86 -11.13
N MET A 271 -4.30 20.84 -10.66
CA MET A 271 -5.39 20.22 -11.41
C MET A 271 -6.63 21.12 -11.50
N ILE A 272 -6.76 22.06 -10.58
CA ILE A 272 -7.88 23.01 -10.49
C ILE A 272 -7.38 24.36 -11.01
N GLY A 273 -8.26 25.12 -11.64
CA GLY A 273 -7.92 26.48 -12.09
C GLY A 273 -8.10 26.65 -13.60
N THR A 274 -7.38 27.62 -14.13
CA THR A 274 -7.57 28.12 -15.51
C THR A 274 -6.27 28.12 -16.34
N ASP A 275 -5.24 27.45 -15.86
CA ASP A 275 -3.99 27.22 -16.61
C ASP A 275 -4.06 25.92 -17.43
N ASP A 276 -3.05 25.72 -18.29
CA ASP A 276 -2.99 24.56 -19.22
C ASP A 276 -2.93 23.19 -18.54
N ARG A 277 -2.65 23.14 -17.24
CA ARG A 277 -2.60 21.89 -16.46
C ARG A 277 -3.91 21.59 -15.74
N ALA A 278 -4.83 22.55 -15.72
CA ALA A 278 -6.09 22.43 -15.05
C ALA A 278 -7.09 21.59 -15.84
N VAL A 279 -7.63 20.54 -15.22
CA VAL A 279 -8.62 19.66 -15.85
C VAL A 279 -9.94 20.39 -16.17
N CYS A 280 -10.23 21.49 -15.46
CA CYS A 280 -11.41 22.32 -15.67
C CYS A 280 -11.47 22.87 -17.12
N MET A 281 -10.31 23.19 -17.67
CA MET A 281 -10.19 23.78 -19.01
C MET A 281 -10.47 22.81 -20.17
N GLN A 282 -10.66 21.52 -19.88
CA GLN A 282 -11.11 20.56 -20.89
C GLN A 282 -12.56 20.80 -21.34
N CYS A 283 -13.37 21.46 -20.49
CA CYS A 283 -14.79 21.67 -20.72
C CYS A 283 -15.24 23.13 -20.52
N HIS A 284 -14.53 23.92 -19.71
CA HIS A 284 -14.93 25.29 -19.36
C HIS A 284 -14.08 26.31 -20.12
N GLU A 285 -14.75 27.18 -20.85
CA GLU A 285 -14.14 28.28 -21.57
C GLU A 285 -14.08 29.56 -20.72
N LYS A 286 -13.16 30.46 -21.06
CA LYS A 286 -13.01 31.77 -20.40
C LYS A 286 -14.33 32.55 -20.41
N GLY A 287 -14.72 33.08 -19.24
CA GLY A 287 -15.97 33.81 -19.04
C GLY A 287 -17.18 32.93 -18.72
N SER A 288 -17.00 31.59 -18.63
CA SER A 288 -18.03 30.71 -18.10
C SER A 288 -18.01 30.69 -16.57
N ARG A 289 -19.14 30.36 -15.94
CA ARG A 289 -19.22 30.20 -14.47
C ARG A 289 -18.21 29.18 -13.93
N GLY A 290 -18.00 28.09 -14.66
CA GLY A 290 -17.03 27.06 -14.28
C GLY A 290 -15.59 27.56 -14.33
N PHE A 291 -15.26 28.42 -15.28
CA PHE A 291 -13.96 29.10 -15.36
C PHE A 291 -13.72 29.99 -14.12
N ASP A 292 -14.70 30.83 -13.80
CA ASP A 292 -14.59 31.74 -12.65
C ASP A 292 -14.51 30.99 -11.32
N ALA A 293 -15.34 29.96 -11.13
CA ALA A 293 -15.30 29.09 -9.96
C ALA A 293 -13.96 28.35 -9.82
N ALA A 294 -13.42 27.83 -10.92
CA ALA A 294 -12.12 27.16 -10.91
C ALA A 294 -10.98 28.10 -10.52
N ALA A 295 -11.01 29.36 -11.01
CA ALA A 295 -10.04 30.38 -10.65
C ALA A 295 -10.11 30.76 -9.17
N GLU A 296 -11.33 30.88 -8.64
CA GLU A 296 -11.59 31.19 -7.22
C GLU A 296 -11.06 30.07 -6.31
N ILE A 297 -11.50 28.83 -6.53
CA ILE A 297 -11.06 27.66 -5.76
C ILE A 297 -9.53 27.52 -5.76
N ARG A 298 -8.91 27.68 -6.94
CA ARG A 298 -7.46 27.61 -7.06
C ARG A 298 -6.76 28.65 -6.22
N ARG A 299 -7.17 29.91 -6.31
CA ARG A 299 -6.57 31.00 -5.55
C ARG A 299 -6.63 30.75 -4.04
N ASP A 300 -7.79 30.32 -3.55
CA ASP A 300 -8.03 30.12 -2.13
C ASP A 300 -7.20 28.94 -1.60
N LEU A 301 -7.14 27.84 -2.33
CA LEU A 301 -6.33 26.67 -1.95
C LEU A 301 -4.83 26.96 -2.03
N ASP A 302 -4.33 27.63 -3.07
CA ASP A 302 -2.91 27.97 -3.21
C ASP A 302 -2.46 28.93 -2.08
N GLY A 303 -3.30 29.91 -1.72
CA GLY A 303 -3.06 30.82 -0.59
C GLY A 303 -2.90 30.06 0.72
N PHE A 304 -3.84 29.19 1.03
CA PHE A 304 -3.84 28.39 2.25
C PHE A 304 -2.67 27.39 2.28
N GLU A 305 -2.39 26.68 1.19
CA GLU A 305 -1.28 25.72 1.10
C GLU A 305 0.08 26.43 1.25
N SER A 306 0.27 27.57 0.59
CA SER A 306 1.50 28.37 0.73
C SER A 306 1.69 28.87 2.15
N GLY A 307 0.59 29.31 2.79
CA GLY A 307 0.59 29.70 4.18
C GLY A 307 0.96 28.58 5.14
N PHE A 308 0.43 27.38 4.90
CA PHE A 308 0.74 26.18 5.67
C PHE A 308 2.23 25.82 5.57
N GLN A 309 2.77 25.76 4.35
CA GLN A 309 4.19 25.46 4.12
C GLN A 309 5.11 26.48 4.78
N ALA A 310 4.74 27.77 4.75
CA ALA A 310 5.50 28.81 5.43
C ALA A 310 5.52 28.62 6.96
N ALA A 311 4.39 28.25 7.56
CA ALA A 311 4.30 27.97 9.00
C ALA A 311 5.09 26.72 9.40
N GLU A 312 4.99 25.64 8.62
CA GLU A 312 5.79 24.44 8.81
C GLU A 312 7.30 24.78 8.78
N GLY A 313 7.72 25.55 7.79
CA GLY A 313 9.10 26.01 7.70
C GLY A 313 9.58 26.85 8.90
N LEU A 314 8.68 27.64 9.55
CA LEU A 314 8.99 28.35 10.79
C LEU A 314 9.28 27.37 11.94
N LEU A 315 8.43 26.34 12.12
CA LEU A 315 8.57 25.35 13.19
C LEU A 315 9.84 24.51 13.00
N VAL A 316 10.11 24.08 11.76
CA VAL A 316 11.36 23.36 11.45
C VAL A 316 12.59 24.19 11.83
N ARG A 317 12.63 25.48 11.51
CA ARG A 317 13.74 26.37 11.88
C ARG A 317 13.84 26.57 13.40
N ALA A 318 12.73 26.69 14.12
CA ALA A 318 12.72 26.80 15.57
C ALA A 318 13.29 25.54 16.23
N LYS A 319 12.85 24.37 15.79
CA LYS A 319 13.31 23.05 16.25
C LYS A 319 14.82 22.84 16.01
N GLN A 320 15.31 23.22 14.84
CA GLN A 320 16.74 23.19 14.52
C GLN A 320 17.59 24.11 15.44
N LYS A 321 16.98 25.11 16.04
CA LYS A 321 17.62 25.99 17.04
C LYS A 321 17.46 25.53 18.48
N GLY A 322 16.89 24.32 18.69
CA GLY A 322 16.74 23.74 20.01
C GLY A 322 15.57 24.31 20.82
N VAL A 323 14.56 24.90 20.15
CA VAL A 323 13.33 25.32 20.83
C VAL A 323 12.29 24.19 20.75
N GLU A 324 11.64 23.91 21.87
CA GLU A 324 10.53 22.95 21.93
C GLU A 324 9.29 23.56 21.28
N VAL A 325 8.75 22.86 20.27
CA VAL A 325 7.58 23.33 19.48
C VAL A 325 6.50 22.28 19.30
N SER A 326 6.56 21.16 20.02
CA SER A 326 5.64 20.03 19.87
C SER A 326 4.16 20.40 19.96
N ASP A 327 3.80 21.25 20.92
CA ASP A 327 2.41 21.74 21.06
C ASP A 327 1.94 22.53 19.83
N VAL A 328 2.84 23.22 19.17
CA VAL A 328 2.53 23.98 17.96
C VAL A 328 2.50 23.07 16.74
N GLU A 329 3.36 22.04 16.71
CA GLU A 329 3.31 21.00 15.68
C GLU A 329 1.95 20.26 15.71
N TYR A 330 1.40 19.94 16.89
CA TYR A 330 0.05 19.38 16.99
C TYR A 330 -1.03 20.29 16.41
N LYS A 331 -0.98 21.59 16.71
CA LYS A 331 -1.91 22.57 16.13
C LYS A 331 -1.76 22.65 14.61
N LEU A 332 -0.55 22.50 14.08
CA LEU A 332 -0.32 22.47 12.64
C LEU A 332 -0.91 21.21 12.00
N LEU A 333 -0.96 20.08 12.70
CA LEU A 333 -1.68 18.87 12.23
C LEU A 333 -3.18 19.12 12.12
N ASP A 334 -3.78 19.84 13.07
CA ASP A 334 -5.19 20.22 12.98
C ASP A 334 -5.44 21.12 11.74
N VAL A 335 -4.56 22.09 11.49
CA VAL A 335 -4.62 22.94 10.28
C VAL A 335 -4.45 22.10 9.01
N ASN A 336 -3.58 21.09 9.02
CA ASN A 336 -3.43 20.18 7.88
C ASN A 336 -4.74 19.41 7.61
N THR A 337 -5.45 19.00 8.66
CA THR A 337 -6.75 18.33 8.52
C THR A 337 -7.76 19.25 7.83
N VAL A 338 -7.78 20.53 8.18
CA VAL A 338 -8.63 21.53 7.51
C VAL A 338 -8.23 21.72 6.04
N LEU A 339 -6.93 21.77 5.74
CA LEU A 339 -6.41 21.89 4.36
C LEU A 339 -6.82 20.67 3.51
N VAL A 340 -6.69 19.46 4.05
CA VAL A 340 -7.13 18.22 3.38
C VAL A 340 -8.64 18.25 3.16
N THR A 341 -9.41 18.71 4.13
CA THR A 341 -10.87 18.87 4.01
C THR A 341 -11.23 19.87 2.91
N ALA A 342 -10.60 21.05 2.88
CA ALA A 342 -10.83 22.06 1.84
C ALA A 342 -10.51 21.49 0.43
N LYS A 343 -9.40 20.73 0.30
CA LYS A 343 -9.07 20.04 -0.95
C LYS A 343 -10.11 18.99 -1.33
N ASN A 344 -10.68 18.26 -0.37
CA ASN A 344 -11.71 17.27 -0.67
C ASN A 344 -13.05 17.93 -1.08
N LEU A 345 -13.40 19.06 -0.46
CA LEU A 345 -14.63 19.84 -0.80
C LEU A 345 -14.67 20.31 -2.25
N THR A 346 -13.52 20.37 -2.94
CA THR A 346 -13.47 20.71 -4.38
C THR A 346 -14.32 19.77 -5.25
N HIS A 347 -14.59 18.54 -4.79
CA HIS A 347 -15.45 17.61 -5.52
C HIS A 347 -16.95 17.98 -5.42
N GLY A 348 -17.33 18.78 -4.44
CA GLY A 348 -18.66 19.36 -4.34
C GLY A 348 -18.88 20.62 -5.20
N LEU A 349 -17.78 21.30 -5.57
CA LEU A 349 -17.77 22.53 -6.37
C LEU A 349 -18.60 23.69 -5.77
N ASP A 350 -18.79 23.67 -4.45
CA ASP A 350 -19.37 24.78 -3.71
C ASP A 350 -18.28 25.76 -3.28
N THR A 351 -18.08 26.83 -4.04
CA THR A 351 -17.04 27.83 -3.76
C THR A 351 -17.22 28.51 -2.42
N ALA A 352 -18.46 28.71 -1.96
CA ALA A 352 -18.73 29.35 -0.67
C ALA A 352 -18.33 28.44 0.51
N GLU A 353 -18.62 27.14 0.44
CA GLU A 353 -18.21 26.17 1.46
C GLU A 353 -16.69 26.01 1.51
N ILE A 354 -16.04 25.99 0.34
CA ILE A 354 -14.58 25.91 0.23
C ILE A 354 -13.94 27.18 0.85
N ALA A 355 -14.40 28.37 0.44
CA ALA A 355 -13.87 29.64 0.96
C ALA A 355 -14.05 29.77 2.48
N LYS A 356 -15.19 29.34 3.02
CA LYS A 356 -15.44 29.29 4.47
C LYS A 356 -14.43 28.39 5.17
N THR A 357 -14.23 27.17 4.67
CA THR A 357 -13.29 26.20 5.25
C THR A 357 -11.86 26.70 5.20
N VAL A 358 -11.46 27.32 4.09
CA VAL A 358 -10.14 27.95 3.93
C VAL A 358 -9.97 29.08 4.96
N ALA A 359 -10.97 29.97 5.12
CA ALA A 359 -10.89 31.07 6.09
C ALA A 359 -10.74 30.57 7.54
N GLU A 360 -11.45 29.51 7.91
CA GLU A 360 -11.31 28.85 9.22
C GLU A 360 -9.90 28.29 9.41
N GLY A 361 -9.33 27.65 8.39
CA GLY A 361 -7.96 27.14 8.39
C GLY A 361 -6.91 28.23 8.47
N GLU A 362 -7.08 29.33 7.74
CA GLU A 362 -6.17 30.48 7.78
C GLU A 362 -6.17 31.19 9.14
N ALA A 363 -7.33 31.29 9.78
CA ALA A 363 -7.45 31.82 11.14
C ALA A 363 -6.67 30.96 12.16
N ALA A 364 -6.79 29.63 12.07
CA ALA A 364 -6.01 28.72 12.91
C ALA A 364 -4.52 28.79 12.60
N LEU A 365 -4.14 28.91 11.33
CA LEU A 365 -2.77 29.04 10.85
C LEU A 365 -2.08 30.30 11.36
N ALA A 366 -2.80 31.41 11.50
CA ALA A 366 -2.27 32.65 12.07
C ALA A 366 -1.76 32.44 13.51
N GLY A 367 -2.45 31.63 14.32
CA GLY A 367 -1.99 31.24 15.65
C GLY A 367 -0.70 30.44 15.63
N VAL A 368 -0.57 29.49 14.70
CA VAL A 368 0.65 28.68 14.51
C VAL A 368 1.83 29.55 14.08
N ARG A 369 1.62 30.47 13.15
CA ARG A 369 2.67 31.43 12.70
C ARG A 369 3.19 32.28 13.85
N THR A 370 2.28 32.90 14.61
CA THR A 370 2.63 33.71 15.78
C THR A 370 3.44 32.91 16.81
N ALA A 371 3.03 31.66 17.09
CA ALA A 371 3.78 30.80 18.01
C ALA A 371 5.15 30.41 17.46
N GLY A 372 5.26 30.11 16.17
CA GLY A 372 6.53 29.82 15.51
C GLY A 372 7.50 31.01 15.50
N GLU A 373 7.00 32.21 15.27
CA GLU A 373 7.80 33.45 15.36
C GLU A 373 8.33 33.69 16.78
N LYS A 374 7.47 33.55 17.80
CA LYS A 374 7.86 33.61 19.21
C LYS A 374 8.95 32.61 19.56
N ALA A 375 8.83 31.36 19.07
CA ALA A 375 9.85 30.32 19.27
C ALA A 375 11.19 30.72 18.66
N LEU A 376 11.21 31.33 17.48
CA LEU A 376 12.44 31.83 16.87
C LEU A 376 13.06 33.02 17.65
N ASP A 377 12.23 33.91 18.20
CA ASP A 377 12.70 35.04 19.03
C ASP A 377 13.26 34.52 20.35
N GLU A 378 12.66 33.52 20.96
CA GLU A 378 13.22 32.85 22.12
C GLU A 378 14.59 32.21 21.83
N ALA A 379 14.74 31.54 20.69
CA ALA A 379 16.05 31.02 20.29
C ALA A 379 17.10 32.11 20.16
N ARG A 380 16.74 33.29 19.62
CA ARG A 380 17.62 34.43 19.51
C ARG A 380 18.03 34.97 20.89
N PHE A 381 17.06 35.15 21.78
CA PHE A 381 17.28 35.62 23.15
C PHE A 381 18.21 34.68 23.92
N ARG A 382 17.95 33.36 23.90
CA ARG A 382 18.81 32.34 24.53
C ARG A 382 20.25 32.40 24.00
N ARG A 383 20.43 32.56 22.70
CA ARG A 383 21.74 32.64 22.06
C ARG A 383 22.49 33.92 22.49
N GLN A 384 21.81 35.08 22.59
CA GLN A 384 22.38 36.31 23.06
C GLN A 384 22.79 36.20 24.54
N GLY A 385 21.93 35.65 25.39
CA GLY A 385 22.24 35.38 26.79
C GLY A 385 23.45 34.49 26.97
N LEU A 386 23.53 33.39 26.20
CA LEU A 386 24.69 32.49 26.21
C LEU A 386 25.98 33.21 25.80
N ALA A 387 25.94 34.05 24.77
CA ALA A 387 27.10 34.83 24.32
C ALA A 387 27.59 35.78 25.42
N VAL A 388 26.67 36.53 26.05
CA VAL A 388 27.02 37.41 27.18
C VAL A 388 27.62 36.65 28.34
N THR A 389 26.99 35.55 28.76
CA THR A 389 27.48 34.68 29.84
C THR A 389 28.88 34.13 29.54
N THR A 390 29.12 33.69 28.30
CA THR A 390 30.40 33.15 27.85
C THR A 390 31.48 34.21 27.95
N VAL A 391 31.22 35.46 27.54
CA VAL A 391 32.16 36.57 27.67
C VAL A 391 32.47 36.85 29.13
N LEU A 392 31.47 36.94 30.01
CA LEU A 392 31.67 37.16 31.44
C LEU A 392 32.51 36.06 32.09
N LEU A 393 32.25 34.80 31.77
CA LEU A 393 33.03 33.67 32.26
C LEU A 393 34.49 33.71 31.75
N ALA A 394 34.69 34.08 30.49
CA ALA A 394 36.03 34.24 29.94
C ALA A 394 36.83 35.36 30.67
N VAL A 395 36.20 36.53 30.90
CA VAL A 395 36.80 37.62 31.67
C VAL A 395 37.16 37.17 33.09
N PHE A 396 36.24 36.47 33.77
CA PHE A 396 36.47 35.93 35.12
C PHE A 396 37.63 34.92 35.13
N ALA A 397 37.69 34.01 34.17
CA ALA A 397 38.77 33.03 34.05
C ALA A 397 40.14 33.70 33.84
N VAL A 398 40.20 34.75 33.00
CA VAL A 398 41.41 35.52 32.80
C VAL A 398 41.83 36.22 34.09
N ALA A 399 40.90 36.89 34.79
CA ALA A 399 41.18 37.58 36.05
C ALA A 399 41.71 36.60 37.13
N LEU A 400 41.09 35.41 37.22
CA LEU A 400 41.52 34.35 38.13
C LEU A 400 42.93 33.84 37.78
N ALA A 401 43.23 33.62 36.53
CA ALA A 401 44.54 33.19 36.06
C ALA A 401 45.63 34.24 36.39
N LEU A 402 45.31 35.50 36.20
CA LEU A 402 46.22 36.63 36.55
C LEU A 402 46.48 36.68 38.09
N LYS A 403 45.41 36.49 38.87
CA LYS A 403 45.53 36.45 40.34
C LYS A 403 46.40 35.27 40.81
N ILE A 404 46.19 34.08 40.27
CA ILE A 404 47.01 32.89 40.58
C ILE A 404 48.48 33.13 40.22
N ARG A 405 48.76 33.68 39.03
CA ARG A 405 50.12 34.04 38.60
C ARG A 405 50.77 35.02 39.54
N ARG A 406 50.04 36.06 40.00
CA ARG A 406 50.50 37.01 40.95
C ARG A 406 50.86 36.40 42.31
N MET A 407 49.96 35.56 42.82
CA MET A 407 50.20 34.82 44.07
C MET A 407 51.41 33.89 44.00
N ALA A 408 51.56 33.15 42.93
CA ALA A 408 52.73 32.28 42.68
C ALA A 408 54.05 33.06 42.64
N ARG A 409 54.02 34.28 42.02
CA ARG A 409 55.20 35.20 41.99
C ARG A 409 55.54 35.69 43.38
N THR A 410 54.57 36.16 44.15
CA THR A 410 54.79 36.66 45.54
C THR A 410 55.28 35.53 46.44
N ARG A 411 54.82 34.28 46.24
CA ARG A 411 55.30 33.11 47.00
C ARG A 411 56.75 32.80 46.68
N ARG A 412 57.20 32.81 45.43
CA ARG A 412 58.60 32.61 45.02
C ARG A 412 59.52 33.74 45.54
N GLU A 413 59.05 34.98 45.58
CA GLU A 413 59.81 36.12 46.14
C GLU A 413 60.02 35.95 47.68
N ARG A 414 59.04 35.44 48.42
CA ARG A 414 59.15 35.11 49.87
C ARG A 414 60.07 33.97 50.13
N GLU A 415 60.00 32.90 49.33
CA GLU A 415 60.90 31.72 49.49
C GLU A 415 62.33 32.02 49.09
N GLY A 416 62.55 32.95 48.14
CA GLY A 416 63.93 33.42 47.77
C GLY A 416 64.56 34.34 48.76
N HIS A 417 63.84 35.08 49.63
CA HIS A 417 64.38 35.95 50.72
C HIS A 417 64.61 35.20 52.04
N GLY A 418 64.04 34.04 52.24
CA GLY A 418 64.23 33.18 53.43
C GLY A 418 65.49 32.33 53.40
N GLY A 419 66.22 32.24 52.28
CA GLY A 419 67.43 31.44 52.11
C GLY A 419 68.78 32.20 52.32
N SER A 420 68.72 33.50 52.75
CA SER A 420 69.93 34.28 52.96
C SER A 420 70.24 34.63 54.42
N GLN A 421 69.60 33.98 55.36
CA GLN A 421 69.92 34.04 56.79
C GLN A 421 70.03 32.66 57.43
N ALA A 422 71.02 31.89 57.05
CA ALA A 422 71.51 30.79 57.80
C ALA A 422 73.06 30.68 57.61
#